data_5265ada55a1d4824d1352abc26435cce
#
_entry.id   5265ada55a1d4824d1352abc26435cce
#
_cell.length_a   1.000
_cell.length_b   1.000
_cell.length_c   1.000
_cell.angle_alpha   90.00
_cell.angle_beta   90.00
_cell.angle_gamma   90.00
#
_symmetry.space_group_name_H-M   'P 1'
#
loop_
_entity.id
_entity.type
_entity.pdbx_description
1 polymer ?
#
loop_
_entity_poly.entity_id
_entity_poly.type
_entity_poly.pdbx_seq_one_letter_code
_entity_poly.pdbx_strand_id
1 'polypeptide(L)'
;TFGDWEYTVLDECYDLVDYMSLHQYYGNAADDTPDFLANSKGMDDFISGVVSICDAVRAKKHGKKRINLSFDEWNVWYHSNAADEKLEKWGQAPHQLEDIYNFEDALLVGSMLITLLRHADRVKMACLAQLVNVIAPIMTSDTGAWRQTIFYPYMYTSIFGRGTVLNTQVLAPVYDSRNYCDVSYLDSVCVWNE
;
A
#
# COMPACT_ATOMS: atom_id res chain seq x y z
N THR A 1 11.46 13.92 9.86
CA THR A 1 10.03 13.83 10.24
C THR A 1 9.16 13.71 9.00
N PHE A 2 7.97 13.12 9.15
CA PHE A 2 7.00 12.99 8.06
C PHE A 2 6.69 14.37 7.46
N GLY A 3 6.73 14.47 6.15
CA GLY A 3 6.42 15.69 5.41
C GLY A 3 7.61 16.61 5.15
N ASP A 4 8.60 16.65 6.02
CA ASP A 4 9.76 17.55 5.86
C ASP A 4 10.62 17.16 4.66
N TRP A 5 10.81 15.85 4.46
CA TRP A 5 11.61 15.34 3.35
C TRP A 5 10.89 15.58 2.02
N GLU A 6 9.62 15.21 1.94
CA GLU A 6 8.78 15.37 0.75
C GLU A 6 8.70 16.85 0.36
N TYR A 7 8.46 17.73 1.34
CA TYR A 7 8.41 19.16 1.10
C TYR A 7 9.74 19.70 0.57
N THR A 8 10.86 19.34 1.22
CA THR A 8 12.19 19.85 0.86
C THR A 8 12.59 19.40 -0.54
N VAL A 9 12.41 18.10 -0.84
CA VAL A 9 12.74 17.56 -2.17
C VAL A 9 11.88 18.21 -3.24
N LEU A 10 10.57 18.33 -3.01
CA LEU A 10 9.68 18.98 -3.99
C LEU A 10 9.97 20.47 -4.14
N ASP A 11 10.33 21.16 -3.08
CA ASP A 11 10.68 22.59 -3.19
C ASP A 11 11.89 22.82 -4.10
N GLU A 12 12.86 21.91 -4.09
CA GLU A 12 14.05 21.99 -4.94
C GLU A 12 13.81 21.42 -6.36
N CYS A 13 13.04 20.33 -6.47
CA CYS A 13 12.95 19.54 -7.69
C CYS A 13 11.61 19.67 -8.44
N TYR A 14 10.70 20.56 -8.03
CA TYR A 14 9.32 20.62 -8.55
C TYR A 14 9.25 20.64 -10.07
N ASP A 15 10.12 21.40 -10.73
CA ASP A 15 10.10 21.53 -12.20
C ASP A 15 10.64 20.28 -12.93
N LEU A 16 11.38 19.43 -12.21
CA LEU A 16 12.07 18.27 -12.78
C LEU A 16 11.31 16.96 -12.60
N VAL A 17 10.35 16.89 -11.66
CA VAL A 17 9.66 15.64 -11.31
C VAL A 17 8.17 15.71 -11.62
N ASP A 18 7.57 14.58 -11.97
CA ASP A 18 6.15 14.43 -12.24
C ASP A 18 5.43 13.61 -11.15
N TYR A 19 6.19 12.80 -10.42
CA TYR A 19 5.68 11.92 -9.39
C TYR A 19 6.51 12.01 -8.11
N MET A 20 5.82 11.89 -6.98
CA MET A 20 6.42 11.62 -5.67
C MET A 20 6.28 10.14 -5.38
N SER A 21 7.40 9.49 -5.07
CA SER A 21 7.45 8.08 -4.67
C SER A 21 7.05 7.92 -3.21
N LEU A 22 6.27 6.87 -2.91
CA LEU A 22 5.84 6.49 -1.57
C LEU A 22 6.15 5.02 -1.31
N HIS A 23 6.70 4.73 -0.13
CA HIS A 23 6.97 3.38 0.34
C HIS A 23 6.37 3.18 1.73
N GLN A 24 5.66 2.07 1.94
CA GLN A 24 5.13 1.72 3.26
C GLN A 24 4.90 0.22 3.39
N TYR A 25 5.39 -0.35 4.50
CA TYR A 25 5.13 -1.72 4.89
C TYR A 25 4.29 -1.78 6.16
N TYR A 26 3.51 -2.85 6.28
CA TYR A 26 2.55 -3.06 7.37
C TYR A 26 2.78 -4.42 8.01
N GLY A 27 2.53 -4.53 9.31
CA GLY A 27 2.70 -5.79 10.02
C GLY A 27 1.87 -5.86 11.29
N ASN A 28 1.62 -7.08 11.78
CA ASN A 28 0.87 -7.36 13.00
C ASN A 28 1.76 -7.99 14.09
N ALA A 29 2.88 -7.34 14.41
CA ALA A 29 3.78 -7.82 15.46
C ALA A 29 3.16 -7.81 16.87
N ALA A 30 2.06 -7.08 17.06
CA ALA A 30 1.35 -7.00 18.33
C ALA A 30 0.21 -8.02 18.47
N ASP A 31 -0.08 -8.82 17.43
CA ASP A 31 -1.21 -9.75 17.35
C ASP A 31 -2.56 -9.06 17.64
N ASP A 32 -2.75 -7.89 17.06
CA ASP A 32 -3.92 -7.02 17.23
C ASP A 32 -4.64 -6.87 15.89
N THR A 33 -5.48 -7.85 15.57
CA THR A 33 -6.23 -7.90 14.29
C THR A 33 -7.05 -6.63 14.01
N PRO A 34 -7.82 -6.05 14.95
CA PRO A 34 -8.55 -4.82 14.68
C PRO A 34 -7.65 -3.66 14.24
N ASP A 35 -6.52 -3.45 14.92
CA ASP A 35 -5.57 -2.39 14.60
C ASP A 35 -4.80 -2.69 13.30
N PHE A 36 -4.45 -3.95 13.06
CA PHE A 36 -3.79 -4.38 11.83
C PHE A 36 -4.67 -4.13 10.60
N LEU A 37 -5.94 -4.54 10.64
CA LEU A 37 -6.87 -4.31 9.53
C LEU A 37 -7.18 -2.83 9.31
N ALA A 38 -7.06 -1.98 10.35
CA ALA A 38 -7.24 -0.55 10.25
C ALA A 38 -6.09 0.19 9.53
N ASN A 39 -4.97 -0.48 9.21
CA ASN A 39 -3.84 0.15 8.51
C ASN A 39 -4.16 0.66 7.11
N SER A 40 -5.24 0.22 6.47
CA SER A 40 -5.74 0.83 5.23
C SER A 40 -6.11 2.31 5.41
N LYS A 41 -6.60 2.70 6.61
CA LYS A 41 -6.83 4.10 6.99
C LYS A 41 -5.51 4.86 7.14
N GLY A 42 -4.48 4.24 7.72
CA GLY A 42 -3.14 4.81 7.77
C GLY A 42 -2.53 5.05 6.40
N MET A 43 -2.78 4.16 5.44
CA MET A 43 -2.41 4.38 4.03
C MET A 43 -3.17 5.56 3.41
N ASP A 44 -4.46 5.69 3.69
CA ASP A 44 -5.29 6.82 3.24
C ASP A 44 -4.75 8.16 3.76
N ASP A 45 -4.47 8.23 5.05
CA ASP A 45 -3.90 9.42 5.71
C ASP A 45 -2.51 9.76 5.15
N PHE A 46 -1.68 8.75 4.89
CA PHE A 46 -0.35 8.94 4.30
C PHE A 46 -0.44 9.53 2.88
N ILE A 47 -1.27 8.96 2.02
CA ILE A 47 -1.51 9.46 0.66
C ILE A 47 -2.03 10.90 0.72
N SER A 48 -3.06 11.17 1.54
CA SER A 48 -3.69 12.48 1.68
C SER A 48 -2.71 13.53 2.20
N GLY A 49 -1.84 13.16 3.14
CA GLY A 49 -0.79 14.01 3.67
C GLY A 49 0.21 14.42 2.59
N VAL A 50 0.74 13.45 1.82
CA VAL A 50 1.71 13.75 0.75
C VAL A 50 1.06 14.52 -0.41
N VAL A 51 -0.20 14.23 -0.74
CA VAL A 51 -0.97 15.04 -1.69
C VAL A 51 -1.03 16.50 -1.25
N SER A 52 -1.31 16.76 0.02
CA SER A 52 -1.37 18.12 0.58
C SER A 52 -0.04 18.84 0.48
N ILE A 53 1.08 18.14 0.71
CA ILE A 53 2.44 18.69 0.55
C ILE A 53 2.71 19.04 -0.92
N CYS A 54 2.39 18.15 -1.85
CA CYS A 54 2.53 18.40 -3.29
C CYS A 54 1.76 19.65 -3.72
N ASP A 55 0.53 19.81 -3.24
CA ASP A 55 -0.32 20.95 -3.58
C ASP A 55 0.15 22.24 -2.90
N ALA A 56 0.70 22.18 -1.69
CA ALA A 56 1.32 23.32 -0.99
C ALA A 56 2.56 23.83 -1.74
N VAL A 57 3.45 22.93 -2.19
CA VAL A 57 4.64 23.31 -2.97
C VAL A 57 4.24 23.90 -4.32
N ARG A 58 3.26 23.29 -5.00
CA ARG A 58 2.71 23.85 -6.24
C ARG A 58 2.20 25.27 -6.05
N ALA A 59 1.44 25.52 -4.99
CA ALA A 59 0.92 26.86 -4.67
C ALA A 59 2.04 27.87 -4.38
N LYS A 60 3.02 27.48 -3.55
CA LYS A 60 4.20 28.30 -3.25
C LYS A 60 4.97 28.71 -4.52
N LYS A 61 5.15 27.77 -5.44
CA LYS A 61 5.89 28.00 -6.70
C LYS A 61 5.04 28.63 -7.80
N HIS A 62 3.76 28.89 -7.56
CA HIS A 62 2.81 29.32 -8.59
C HIS A 62 2.81 28.38 -9.81
N GLY A 63 3.08 27.09 -9.59
CA GLY A 63 3.26 26.08 -10.60
C GLY A 63 1.93 25.65 -11.23
N LYS A 64 1.97 25.31 -12.54
CA LYS A 64 0.81 24.78 -13.26
C LYS A 64 0.75 23.26 -13.24
N LYS A 65 1.90 22.60 -13.05
CA LYS A 65 2.03 21.15 -13.04
C LYS A 65 1.48 20.59 -11.73
N ARG A 66 0.69 19.52 -11.82
CA ARG A 66 0.24 18.74 -10.66
C ARG A 66 1.18 17.58 -10.46
N ILE A 67 1.83 17.49 -9.30
CA ILE A 67 2.65 16.33 -8.94
C ILE A 67 1.71 15.22 -8.51
N ASN A 68 1.79 14.08 -9.16
CA ASN A 68 1.06 12.87 -8.80
C ASN A 68 1.91 11.97 -7.91
N LEU A 69 1.36 10.82 -7.51
CA LEU A 69 2.02 9.87 -6.62
C LEU A 69 2.30 8.55 -7.35
N SER A 70 3.47 7.99 -7.07
CA SER A 70 3.83 6.62 -7.34
C SER A 70 3.94 5.89 -5.99
N PHE A 71 2.95 5.08 -5.65
CA PHE A 71 3.07 4.19 -4.49
C PHE A 71 3.75 2.91 -4.95
N ASP A 72 5.04 3.02 -5.22
CA ASP A 72 5.81 2.04 -5.96
C ASP A 72 6.44 0.96 -5.09
N GLU A 73 6.24 1.04 -3.76
CA GLU A 73 6.65 -0.03 -2.85
C GLU A 73 5.71 -0.11 -1.65
N TRP A 74 4.93 -1.19 -1.55
CA TRP A 74 4.03 -1.43 -0.42
C TRP A 74 3.71 -2.92 -0.31
N ASN A 75 3.55 -3.41 0.92
CA ASN A 75 3.03 -4.75 1.23
C ASN A 75 2.80 -4.92 2.73
N VAL A 76 2.28 -6.08 3.11
CA VAL A 76 2.42 -6.66 4.44
C VAL A 76 3.79 -7.35 4.52
N TRP A 77 4.55 -7.08 5.57
CA TRP A 77 5.86 -7.71 5.80
C TRP A 77 6.18 -7.77 7.29
N TYR A 78 6.10 -8.95 7.88
CA TYR A 78 6.50 -9.19 9.27
C TYR A 78 6.66 -10.68 9.63
N HIS A 79 6.10 -11.60 8.85
CA HIS A 79 6.05 -13.02 9.21
C HIS A 79 7.44 -13.68 9.19
N SER A 80 8.32 -13.30 8.27
CA SER A 80 9.64 -13.88 8.14
C SER A 80 10.68 -13.28 9.09
N ASN A 81 10.43 -12.14 9.72
CA ASN A 81 11.43 -11.38 10.48
C ASN A 81 12.23 -12.23 11.49
N ALA A 82 11.54 -13.04 12.30
CA ALA A 82 12.20 -13.88 13.30
C ALA A 82 13.03 -15.04 12.72
N ALA A 83 12.72 -15.47 11.49
CA ALA A 83 13.51 -16.46 10.74
C ALA A 83 14.70 -15.79 10.06
N ASP A 84 14.49 -14.63 9.47
CA ASP A 84 15.52 -13.86 8.76
C ASP A 84 16.66 -13.42 9.69
N GLU A 85 16.35 -13.07 10.94
CA GLU A 85 17.36 -12.74 11.98
C GLU A 85 18.33 -13.89 12.28
N LYS A 86 17.95 -15.14 11.98
CA LYS A 86 18.75 -16.34 12.22
C LYS A 86 19.55 -16.80 11.00
N LEU A 87 19.38 -16.13 9.86
CA LEU A 87 20.11 -16.48 8.66
C LEU A 87 21.61 -16.25 8.82
N GLU A 88 22.39 -17.14 8.21
CA GLU A 88 23.85 -16.97 8.17
C GLU A 88 24.20 -15.69 7.41
N LYS A 89 25.02 -14.84 8.03
CA LYS A 89 25.49 -13.60 7.40
C LYS A 89 26.33 -13.96 6.16
N TRP A 90 26.02 -13.29 5.07
CA TRP A 90 26.70 -13.47 3.79
C TRP A 90 26.52 -14.87 3.16
N GLY A 91 25.49 -15.60 3.56
CA GLY A 91 25.08 -16.84 2.92
C GLY A 91 24.74 -16.62 1.44
N GLN A 92 25.02 -17.61 0.59
CA GLN A 92 24.70 -17.53 -0.82
C GLN A 92 23.21 -17.82 -1.04
N ALA A 93 22.46 -16.85 -1.58
CA ALA A 93 21.05 -16.96 -1.94
C ALA A 93 20.17 -17.58 -0.82
N PRO A 94 20.20 -17.04 0.40
CA PRO A 94 19.39 -17.56 1.50
C PRO A 94 17.89 -17.36 1.22
N HIS A 95 17.06 -18.24 1.77
CA HIS A 95 15.60 -18.05 1.81
C HIS A 95 15.28 -16.96 2.82
N GLN A 96 15.20 -15.70 2.37
CA GLN A 96 14.91 -14.53 3.20
C GLN A 96 13.70 -13.78 2.69
N LEU A 97 13.01 -13.08 3.61
CA LEU A 97 11.81 -12.31 3.31
C LEU A 97 10.70 -13.17 2.65
N GLU A 98 10.69 -14.46 2.94
CA GLU A 98 9.71 -15.39 2.42
C GLU A 98 8.51 -15.48 3.38
N ASP A 99 7.73 -14.39 3.47
CA ASP A 99 6.53 -14.33 4.29
C ASP A 99 5.50 -15.36 3.82
N ILE A 100 4.88 -16.06 4.79
CA ILE A 100 3.75 -16.95 4.54
C ILE A 100 2.47 -16.24 4.97
N TYR A 101 1.70 -15.82 3.99
CA TYR A 101 0.51 -15.00 4.19
C TYR A 101 -0.72 -15.81 4.57
N ASN A 102 -1.47 -15.30 5.54
CA ASN A 102 -2.73 -15.84 6.00
C ASN A 102 -3.94 -15.07 5.43
N PHE A 103 -5.14 -15.34 5.93
CA PHE A 103 -6.35 -14.68 5.43
C PHE A 103 -6.47 -13.23 5.92
N GLU A 104 -5.96 -12.92 7.10
CA GLU A 104 -5.93 -11.55 7.65
C GLU A 104 -5.09 -10.62 6.77
N ASP A 105 -3.94 -11.09 6.29
CA ASP A 105 -3.10 -10.35 5.34
C ASP A 105 -3.85 -10.06 4.03
N ALA A 106 -4.62 -11.04 3.54
CA ALA A 106 -5.41 -10.86 2.33
C ALA A 106 -6.52 -9.81 2.50
N LEU A 107 -7.15 -9.74 3.68
CA LEU A 107 -8.14 -8.71 4.00
C LEU A 107 -7.50 -7.33 4.00
N LEU A 108 -6.36 -7.16 4.67
CA LEU A 108 -5.65 -5.88 4.68
C LEU A 108 -5.17 -5.47 3.28
N VAL A 109 -4.56 -6.38 2.52
CA VAL A 109 -4.14 -6.10 1.13
C VAL A 109 -5.34 -5.68 0.27
N GLY A 110 -6.50 -6.33 0.45
CA GLY A 110 -7.74 -5.96 -0.23
C GLY A 110 -8.18 -4.53 0.12
N SER A 111 -8.18 -4.17 1.39
CA SER A 111 -8.54 -2.82 1.86
C SER A 111 -7.54 -1.76 1.38
N MET A 112 -6.24 -2.06 1.36
CA MET A 112 -5.22 -1.17 0.79
C MET A 112 -5.42 -0.94 -0.71
N LEU A 113 -5.78 -1.98 -1.47
CA LEU A 113 -6.10 -1.85 -2.90
C LEU A 113 -7.34 -0.98 -3.15
N ILE A 114 -8.36 -1.08 -2.27
CA ILE A 114 -9.53 -0.19 -2.30
C ILE A 114 -9.08 1.26 -2.05
N THR A 115 -8.23 1.50 -1.07
CA THR A 115 -7.67 2.84 -0.77
C THR A 115 -6.91 3.40 -1.96
N LEU A 116 -6.03 2.62 -2.58
CA LEU A 116 -5.27 3.04 -3.77
C LEU A 116 -6.18 3.41 -4.93
N LEU A 117 -7.25 2.64 -5.18
CA LEU A 117 -8.24 2.96 -6.22
C LEU A 117 -9.01 4.24 -5.90
N ARG A 118 -9.39 4.48 -4.64
CA ARG A 118 -10.07 5.72 -4.23
C ARG A 118 -9.22 6.96 -4.49
N HIS A 119 -7.91 6.83 -4.39
CA HIS A 119 -6.95 7.89 -4.68
C HIS A 119 -6.45 7.91 -6.15
N ALA A 120 -7.15 7.24 -7.07
CA ALA A 120 -6.74 7.14 -8.48
C ALA A 120 -6.62 8.49 -9.21
N ASP A 121 -7.21 9.56 -8.66
CA ASP A 121 -7.03 10.93 -9.14
C ASP A 121 -5.59 11.44 -8.93
N ARG A 122 -4.87 10.93 -7.91
CA ARG A 122 -3.49 11.32 -7.56
C ARG A 122 -2.51 10.17 -7.62
N VAL A 123 -2.84 8.98 -7.16
CA VAL A 123 -2.00 7.77 -7.25
C VAL A 123 -2.12 7.20 -8.66
N LYS A 124 -1.06 7.33 -9.45
CA LYS A 124 -1.03 6.87 -10.85
C LYS A 124 -0.30 5.55 -11.05
N MET A 125 0.52 5.18 -10.10
CA MET A 125 1.23 3.90 -10.06
C MET A 125 1.12 3.31 -8.65
N ALA A 126 0.90 1.99 -8.57
CA ALA A 126 0.89 1.25 -7.32
C ALA A 126 1.51 -0.14 -7.57
N CYS A 127 2.68 -0.38 -6.99
CA CYS A 127 3.45 -1.59 -7.23
C CYS A 127 3.60 -2.38 -5.94
N LEU A 128 3.06 -3.59 -5.91
CA LEU A 128 3.25 -4.49 -4.78
C LEU A 128 4.72 -4.95 -4.73
N ALA A 129 5.33 -4.90 -3.60
CA ALA A 129 6.67 -5.43 -3.35
C ALA A 129 6.57 -6.77 -2.62
N GLN A 130 6.95 -7.92 -3.22
CA GLN A 130 7.35 -8.09 -4.59
C GLN A 130 6.42 -9.10 -5.28
N LEU A 131 6.83 -9.70 -6.41
CA LEU A 131 5.93 -10.58 -7.17
C LEU A 131 6.13 -12.06 -6.85
N VAL A 132 7.37 -12.52 -6.71
CA VAL A 132 7.73 -13.93 -6.56
C VAL A 132 8.70 -14.13 -5.40
N ASN A 133 8.40 -15.07 -4.53
CA ASN A 133 9.16 -15.55 -3.35
C ASN A 133 9.36 -14.50 -2.24
N VAL A 134 9.97 -13.37 -2.53
CA VAL A 134 10.29 -12.34 -1.55
C VAL A 134 9.06 -11.49 -1.25
N ILE A 135 8.50 -11.60 -0.03
CA ILE A 135 7.25 -10.94 0.41
C ILE A 135 6.18 -10.95 -0.68
N ALA A 136 5.92 -12.11 -1.26
CA ALA A 136 5.30 -12.20 -2.58
C ALA A 136 3.95 -12.95 -2.58
N PRO A 137 3.03 -12.57 -3.48
CA PRO A 137 1.78 -13.30 -3.70
C PRO A 137 1.99 -14.68 -4.37
N ILE A 138 3.15 -14.92 -4.99
CA ILE A 138 3.48 -16.18 -5.68
C ILE A 138 4.75 -16.74 -5.06
N MET A 139 4.68 -18.02 -4.68
CA MET A 139 5.83 -18.79 -4.20
C MET A 139 6.21 -19.86 -5.21
N THR A 140 7.49 -20.19 -5.26
CA THR A 140 8.04 -21.26 -6.12
C THR A 140 8.91 -22.23 -5.34
N SER A 141 9.01 -23.45 -5.83
CA SER A 141 9.97 -24.46 -5.40
C SER A 141 10.55 -25.14 -6.64
N ASP A 142 11.48 -26.07 -6.44
CA ASP A 142 12.06 -26.86 -7.54
C ASP A 142 11.01 -27.67 -8.32
N THR A 143 9.83 -27.93 -7.73
CA THR A 143 8.81 -28.79 -8.31
C THR A 143 7.54 -28.08 -8.70
N GLY A 144 7.39 -26.78 -8.40
CA GLY A 144 6.16 -26.08 -8.72
C GLY A 144 6.08 -24.63 -8.22
N ALA A 145 4.92 -24.04 -8.49
CA ALA A 145 4.59 -22.72 -8.01
C ALA A 145 3.16 -22.70 -7.43
N TRP A 146 2.91 -21.87 -6.44
CA TRP A 146 1.58 -21.70 -5.84
C TRP A 146 1.30 -20.23 -5.50
N ARG A 147 0.01 -19.93 -5.38
CA ARG A 147 -0.50 -18.59 -5.02
C ARG A 147 -0.76 -18.53 -3.53
N GLN A 148 -0.31 -17.45 -2.91
CA GLN A 148 -0.63 -17.13 -1.53
C GLN A 148 -1.97 -16.39 -1.42
N THR A 149 -2.47 -16.17 -0.23
CA THR A 149 -3.76 -15.53 0.04
C THR A 149 -3.84 -14.11 -0.54
N ILE A 150 -2.77 -13.32 -0.46
CA ILE A 150 -2.70 -11.94 -0.97
C ILE A 150 -2.73 -11.85 -2.51
N PHE A 151 -2.50 -12.97 -3.22
CA PHE A 151 -2.62 -13.03 -4.67
C PHE A 151 -4.03 -12.67 -5.16
N TYR A 152 -5.05 -13.14 -4.45
CA TYR A 152 -6.43 -13.05 -4.94
C TYR A 152 -6.98 -11.62 -4.95
N PRO A 153 -6.90 -10.83 -3.86
CA PRO A 153 -7.32 -9.44 -3.91
C PRO A 153 -6.56 -8.64 -4.97
N TYR A 154 -5.25 -8.87 -5.13
CA TYR A 154 -4.47 -8.21 -6.17
C TYR A 154 -4.91 -8.59 -7.58
N MET A 155 -5.12 -9.89 -7.83
CA MET A 155 -5.61 -10.39 -9.11
C MET A 155 -6.97 -9.78 -9.48
N TYR A 156 -7.93 -9.79 -8.56
CA TYR A 156 -9.25 -9.23 -8.82
C TYR A 156 -9.21 -7.73 -9.07
N THR A 157 -8.43 -7.00 -8.30
CA THR A 157 -8.23 -5.56 -8.53
C THR A 157 -7.57 -5.30 -9.88
N SER A 158 -6.58 -6.08 -10.26
CA SER A 158 -5.92 -5.95 -11.57
C SER A 158 -6.87 -6.22 -12.75
N ILE A 159 -7.81 -7.13 -12.59
CA ILE A 159 -8.79 -7.49 -13.65
C ILE A 159 -9.94 -6.48 -13.69
N PHE A 160 -10.53 -6.14 -12.53
CA PHE A 160 -11.78 -5.39 -12.45
C PHE A 160 -11.60 -3.93 -12.05
N GLY A 161 -10.45 -3.54 -11.50
CA GLY A 161 -10.16 -2.17 -11.08
C GLY A 161 -9.76 -1.23 -12.22
N ARG A 162 -10.12 -1.54 -13.46
CA ARG A 162 -9.79 -0.74 -14.66
C ARG A 162 -11.01 0.02 -15.14
N GLY A 163 -10.90 1.35 -15.24
CA GLY A 163 -12.00 2.20 -15.66
C GLY A 163 -12.06 3.51 -14.88
N THR A 164 -13.26 4.04 -14.74
CA THR A 164 -13.49 5.27 -13.97
C THR A 164 -13.93 4.91 -12.55
N VAL A 165 -13.15 5.36 -11.57
CA VAL A 165 -13.53 5.21 -10.15
C VAL A 165 -14.67 6.16 -9.83
N LEU A 166 -15.74 5.60 -9.27
CA LEU A 166 -16.93 6.34 -8.88
C LEU A 166 -16.83 6.78 -7.42
N ASN A 167 -17.35 7.97 -7.12
CA ASN A 167 -17.47 8.45 -5.75
C ASN A 167 -18.65 7.73 -5.07
N THR A 168 -18.33 6.69 -4.29
CA THR A 168 -19.31 5.88 -3.56
C THR A 168 -19.30 6.22 -2.08
N GLN A 169 -20.49 6.18 -1.46
CA GLN A 169 -20.63 6.27 -0.01
C GLN A 169 -21.07 4.93 0.54
N VAL A 170 -20.37 4.46 1.57
CA VAL A 170 -20.72 3.24 2.30
C VAL A 170 -21.18 3.66 3.69
N LEU A 171 -22.38 3.25 4.07
CA LEU A 171 -22.89 3.38 5.43
C LEU A 171 -22.76 2.03 6.12
N ALA A 172 -21.78 1.92 6.98
CA ALA A 172 -21.51 0.70 7.75
C ALA A 172 -21.22 1.05 9.22
N PRO A 173 -21.40 0.12 10.15
CA PRO A 173 -20.88 0.29 11.50
C PRO A 173 -19.37 0.56 11.49
N VAL A 174 -18.91 1.26 12.52
CA VAL A 174 -17.50 1.57 12.72
C VAL A 174 -17.02 1.01 14.04
N TYR A 175 -15.69 0.88 14.17
CA TYR A 175 -15.02 0.53 15.42
C TYR A 175 -13.79 1.42 15.62
N ASP A 176 -13.34 1.51 16.86
CA ASP A 176 -12.07 2.13 17.20
C ASP A 176 -11.02 1.04 17.44
N SER A 177 -9.84 1.21 16.89
CA SER A 177 -8.67 0.39 17.17
C SER A 177 -7.69 1.15 18.07
N ARG A 178 -6.56 0.55 18.38
CA ARG A 178 -5.53 1.20 19.20
C ARG A 178 -5.01 2.51 18.59
N ASN A 179 -4.85 2.55 17.28
CA ASN A 179 -4.22 3.67 16.56
C ASN A 179 -5.20 4.46 15.68
N TYR A 180 -6.40 3.95 15.42
CA TYR A 180 -7.36 4.56 14.49
C TYR A 180 -8.76 4.60 15.08
N CYS A 181 -9.46 5.73 14.87
CA CYS A 181 -10.87 5.88 15.22
C CYS A 181 -11.76 5.80 13.97
N ASP A 182 -13.03 5.46 14.18
CA ASP A 182 -14.06 5.43 13.13
C ASP A 182 -13.68 4.53 11.93
N VAL A 183 -13.08 3.38 12.19
CA VAL A 183 -12.73 2.40 11.15
C VAL A 183 -13.99 1.68 10.71
N SER A 184 -14.31 1.73 9.43
CA SER A 184 -15.48 1.04 8.88
C SER A 184 -15.29 -0.48 8.85
N TYR A 185 -16.30 -1.23 9.29
CA TYR A 185 -16.32 -2.69 9.14
C TYR A 185 -16.46 -3.16 7.69
N LEU A 186 -17.00 -2.32 6.82
CA LEU A 186 -17.16 -2.62 5.41
C LEU A 186 -16.53 -1.50 4.59
N ASP A 187 -15.58 -1.85 3.76
CA ASP A 187 -14.96 -0.94 2.82
C ASP A 187 -15.26 -1.34 1.37
N SER A 188 -15.36 -0.38 0.46
CA SER A 188 -15.62 -0.68 -0.95
C SER A 188 -15.14 0.43 -1.87
N VAL A 189 -14.92 0.07 -3.11
CA VAL A 189 -14.73 0.98 -4.24
C VAL A 189 -15.56 0.48 -5.42
N CYS A 190 -16.09 1.40 -6.20
CA CYS A 190 -16.79 1.07 -7.42
C CYS A 190 -16.02 1.63 -8.61
N VAL A 191 -15.78 0.78 -9.60
CA VAL A 191 -15.13 1.15 -10.85
C VAL A 191 -16.08 0.85 -11.99
N TRP A 192 -16.39 1.87 -12.77
CA TRP A 192 -17.19 1.72 -13.99
C TRP A 192 -16.26 1.47 -15.17
N ASN A 193 -16.52 0.38 -15.88
CA ASN A 193 -15.82 -0.04 -17.08
C ASN A 193 -16.82 -0.09 -18.24
N GLU A 194 -16.46 0.49 -19.37
CA GLU A 194 -17.25 0.46 -20.61
C GLU A 194 -17.09 -0.87 -21.36
#